data_11155eadeecb300b83e46b89ea668add
#
_entry.id   11155eadeecb300b83e46b89ea668add
#
_cell.length_a   1.000
_cell.length_b   1.000
_cell.length_c   1.000
_cell.angle_alpha   90.00
_cell.angle_beta   90.00
_cell.angle_gamma   90.00
#
_symmetry.space_group_name_H-M   'P 1'
#
loop_
_entity.id
_entity.type
_entity.pdbx_description
1 polymer ?
#
loop_
_entity_poly.entity_id
_entity_poly.type
_entity_poly.pdbx_seq_one_letter_code
_entity_poly.pdbx_strand_id
1 'polypeptide(L)'
;MLHTFTTFFSPFSAKMMYFCSLIINAMSVKKLRFAIFGNIYQAKKSVSIQKILSFLYERKAEVCIDSEFYTFLTDGLHIDVKVDRVFEGDDFEADYVISMGGDGTFLKAASRVGTKCIPIMGVNMGRLGFLADVGPSEIEHALLAVYAGQYKIEEHVAIMVETQGVSQLAGCPFALNDIAVLKRDNASMITIRTSINGEHLVNYQADGLIVSTPTGSTAYSLSNGGPIIAPQAGVLCLSPVAPHSLNVRPIVVPDDAVVRLCVESRNHNFLVAVDGRSEKCAEGTTLTIRKAPYPVKIIKRNTHKYFHTLREKMMWGADTR
;
A
#
# COMPACT_ATOMS: atom_id res chain seq x y z
N MET A 1 55.65 -38.46 -26.06
CA MET A 1 55.82 -37.02 -25.74
C MET A 1 54.54 -36.54 -25.07
N LEU A 2 54.57 -36.46 -23.74
CA LEU A 2 53.47 -35.94 -22.91
C LEU A 2 53.71 -34.45 -22.71
N HIS A 3 52.82 -33.59 -23.19
CA HIS A 3 52.83 -32.16 -22.85
C HIS A 3 51.84 -31.93 -21.71
N THR A 4 52.40 -31.66 -20.54
CA THR A 4 51.68 -31.18 -19.35
C THR A 4 51.30 -29.72 -19.56
N PHE A 5 49.99 -29.44 -19.57
CA PHE A 5 49.45 -28.09 -19.45
C PHE A 5 49.35 -27.72 -17.97
N THR A 6 50.32 -26.97 -17.48
CA THR A 6 50.27 -26.26 -16.21
C THR A 6 49.52 -24.93 -16.41
N THR A 7 48.28 -24.87 -15.96
CA THR A 7 47.50 -23.61 -15.88
C THR A 7 48.12 -22.72 -14.79
N PHE A 8 48.79 -21.66 -15.21
CA PHE A 8 49.22 -20.56 -14.34
C PHE A 8 47.98 -19.77 -13.86
N PHE A 9 47.51 -20.03 -12.66
CA PHE A 9 46.64 -19.10 -11.96
C PHE A 9 47.47 -17.91 -11.49
N SER A 10 47.22 -16.71 -12.04
CA SER A 10 47.88 -15.48 -11.67
C SER A 10 47.66 -15.18 -10.18
N PRO A 11 48.70 -14.83 -9.39
CA PRO A 11 48.56 -14.42 -7.98
C PRO A 11 47.67 -13.22 -7.78
N PHE A 12 47.36 -12.51 -8.84
CA PHE A 12 46.45 -11.35 -8.88
C PHE A 12 44.98 -11.74 -8.66
N SER A 13 44.55 -12.91 -9.16
CA SER A 13 43.18 -13.42 -9.01
C SER A 13 42.92 -13.88 -7.56
N ALA A 14 43.87 -14.53 -6.91
CA ALA A 14 43.71 -14.97 -5.53
C ALA A 14 43.69 -13.80 -4.53
N LYS A 15 44.50 -12.75 -4.77
CA LYS A 15 44.46 -11.52 -3.98
C LYS A 15 43.17 -10.73 -4.15
N MET A 16 42.63 -10.71 -5.36
CA MET A 16 41.34 -10.08 -5.66
C MET A 16 40.18 -10.83 -5.00
N MET A 17 40.20 -12.16 -5.04
CA MET A 17 39.19 -12.99 -4.33
C MET A 17 39.29 -12.83 -2.81
N TYR A 18 40.52 -12.76 -2.26
CA TYR A 18 40.75 -12.51 -0.84
C TYR A 18 40.31 -11.09 -0.43
N PHE A 19 40.60 -10.07 -1.25
CA PHE A 19 40.11 -8.71 -1.03
C PHE A 19 38.58 -8.62 -1.14
N CYS A 20 37.95 -9.29 -2.11
CA CYS A 20 36.49 -9.39 -2.18
C CYS A 20 35.91 -10.13 -0.97
N SER A 21 36.54 -11.22 -0.49
CA SER A 21 36.08 -11.91 0.72
C SER A 21 36.28 -11.09 2.00
N LEU A 22 37.34 -10.28 2.07
CA LEU A 22 37.58 -9.34 3.17
C LEU A 22 36.61 -8.16 3.14
N ILE A 23 36.27 -7.63 1.97
CA ILE A 23 35.24 -6.58 1.82
C ILE A 23 33.87 -7.15 2.15
N ILE A 24 33.54 -8.37 1.75
CA ILE A 24 32.30 -9.06 2.11
C ILE A 24 32.23 -9.36 3.62
N ASN A 25 33.36 -9.73 4.26
CA ASN A 25 33.43 -9.95 5.72
C ASN A 25 33.56 -8.65 6.53
N ALA A 26 34.09 -7.58 5.98
CA ALA A 26 34.21 -6.27 6.64
C ALA A 26 32.93 -5.42 6.51
N MET A 27 32.04 -5.73 5.60
CA MET A 27 30.65 -5.28 5.70
C MET A 27 30.00 -6.08 6.84
N SER A 28 30.09 -5.56 8.06
CA SER A 28 29.17 -5.94 9.14
C SER A 28 27.80 -6.00 8.52
N VAL A 29 27.26 -7.21 8.29
CA VAL A 29 25.91 -7.38 7.74
C VAL A 29 25.01 -6.71 8.77
N LYS A 30 24.57 -5.49 8.47
CA LYS A 30 23.66 -4.75 9.34
C LYS A 30 22.48 -5.68 9.60
N LYS A 31 22.27 -6.06 10.85
CA LYS A 31 21.12 -6.88 11.24
C LYS A 31 19.87 -6.04 11.00
N LEU A 32 19.21 -6.26 9.85
CA LEU A 32 17.98 -5.55 9.49
C LEU A 32 16.79 -6.16 10.20
N ARG A 33 15.84 -5.30 10.57
CA ARG A 33 14.58 -5.69 11.20
C ARG A 33 13.45 -5.59 10.19
N PHE A 34 12.67 -6.67 10.03
CA PHE A 34 11.55 -6.75 9.12
C PHE A 34 10.25 -7.04 9.87
N ALA A 35 9.21 -6.26 9.58
CA ALA A 35 7.85 -6.60 9.99
C ALA A 35 7.09 -7.17 8.79
N ILE A 36 6.42 -8.33 8.97
CA ILE A 36 5.76 -9.07 7.90
C ILE A 36 4.25 -9.05 8.11
N PHE A 37 3.53 -8.59 7.09
CA PHE A 37 2.08 -8.70 6.97
C PHE A 37 1.75 -9.62 5.80
N GLY A 38 0.74 -10.46 5.94
CA GLY A 38 0.36 -11.38 4.87
C GLY A 38 -1.15 -11.53 4.69
N ASN A 39 -1.52 -12.09 3.54
CA ASN A 39 -2.90 -12.40 3.21
C ASN A 39 -3.26 -13.82 3.67
N ILE A 40 -4.26 -13.95 4.53
CA ILE A 40 -4.73 -15.22 5.10
C ILE A 40 -5.63 -16.03 4.16
N TYR A 41 -6.02 -15.48 3.01
CA TYR A 41 -6.92 -16.15 2.04
C TYR A 41 -6.20 -16.84 0.88
N GLN A 42 -4.85 -16.82 0.83
CA GLN A 42 -4.07 -17.34 -0.31
C GLN A 42 -3.20 -18.55 0.05
N ALA A 43 -3.82 -19.64 0.51
CA ALA A 43 -3.15 -20.89 0.91
C ALA A 43 -2.21 -21.50 -0.15
N LYS A 44 -2.49 -21.31 -1.45
CA LYS A 44 -1.74 -21.94 -2.56
C LYS A 44 -0.32 -21.41 -2.79
N LYS A 45 0.18 -20.48 -1.97
CA LYS A 45 1.45 -19.76 -2.22
C LYS A 45 2.49 -19.89 -1.13
N SER A 46 2.45 -20.97 -0.39
CA SER A 46 3.41 -21.34 0.66
C SER A 46 4.87 -21.26 0.22
N VAL A 47 5.18 -21.61 -1.03
CA VAL A 47 6.56 -21.58 -1.57
C VAL A 47 7.18 -20.18 -1.56
N SER A 48 6.44 -19.14 -1.96
CA SER A 48 6.96 -17.77 -1.96
C SER A 48 7.15 -17.23 -0.54
N ILE A 49 6.26 -17.62 0.38
CA ILE A 49 6.37 -17.27 1.80
C ILE A 49 7.63 -17.91 2.39
N GLN A 50 7.82 -19.21 2.18
CA GLN A 50 8.99 -19.93 2.65
C GLN A 50 10.30 -19.35 2.09
N LYS A 51 10.32 -18.97 0.81
CA LYS A 51 11.48 -18.31 0.20
C LYS A 51 11.88 -17.02 0.93
N ILE A 52 10.91 -16.16 1.24
CA ILE A 52 11.17 -14.90 1.97
C ILE A 52 11.71 -15.21 3.36
N LEU A 53 11.03 -16.08 4.10
CA LEU A 53 11.42 -16.41 5.48
C LEU A 53 12.81 -17.07 5.52
N SER A 54 13.10 -18.02 4.61
CA SER A 54 14.43 -18.66 4.50
C SER A 54 15.51 -17.65 4.17
N PHE A 55 15.26 -16.75 3.21
CA PHE A 55 16.19 -15.70 2.82
C PHE A 55 16.54 -14.78 4.02
N LEU A 56 15.52 -14.36 4.78
CA LEU A 56 15.73 -13.50 5.95
C LEU A 56 16.45 -14.23 7.07
N TYR A 57 16.12 -15.51 7.30
CA TYR A 57 16.78 -16.36 8.29
C TYR A 57 18.26 -16.55 7.98
N GLU A 58 18.61 -16.90 6.73
CA GLU A 58 20.01 -17.07 6.30
C GLU A 58 20.84 -15.80 6.52
N ARG A 59 20.22 -14.63 6.42
CA ARG A 59 20.86 -13.33 6.64
C ARG A 59 20.81 -12.87 8.09
N LYS A 60 20.31 -13.71 9.00
CA LYS A 60 20.15 -13.40 10.43
C LYS A 60 19.38 -12.10 10.67
N ALA A 61 18.40 -11.81 9.80
CA ALA A 61 17.50 -10.69 10.00
C ALA A 61 16.68 -10.91 11.27
N GLU A 62 16.27 -9.81 11.91
CA GLU A 62 15.27 -9.86 12.95
C GLU A 62 13.89 -9.76 12.30
N VAL A 63 13.04 -10.75 12.55
CA VAL A 63 11.74 -10.86 11.91
C VAL A 63 10.63 -10.80 12.95
N CYS A 64 9.75 -9.82 12.82
CA CYS A 64 8.47 -9.81 13.51
C CYS A 64 7.32 -10.01 12.51
N ILE A 65 6.26 -10.67 12.94
CA ILE A 65 5.14 -11.06 12.07
C ILE A 65 3.80 -10.71 12.72
N ASP A 66 2.84 -10.25 11.89
CA ASP A 66 1.45 -10.00 12.29
C ASP A 66 0.80 -11.29 12.80
N SER A 67 0.14 -11.25 13.97
CA SER A 67 -0.40 -12.41 14.66
C SER A 67 -1.41 -13.20 13.83
N GLU A 68 -2.31 -12.51 13.10
CA GLU A 68 -3.27 -13.18 12.21
C GLU A 68 -2.55 -13.96 11.11
N PHE A 69 -1.50 -13.38 10.54
CA PHE A 69 -0.73 -14.03 9.49
C PHE A 69 0.12 -15.18 10.04
N TYR A 70 0.69 -15.03 11.24
CA TYR A 70 1.41 -16.10 11.93
C TYR A 70 0.52 -17.32 12.18
N THR A 71 -0.65 -17.12 12.79
CA THR A 71 -1.64 -18.17 13.01
C THR A 71 -2.07 -18.86 11.71
N PHE A 72 -2.27 -18.08 10.64
CA PHE A 72 -2.57 -18.67 9.34
C PHE A 72 -1.45 -19.56 8.80
N LEU A 73 -0.18 -19.19 9.00
CA LEU A 73 0.96 -20.00 8.56
C LEU A 73 1.11 -21.28 9.38
N THR A 74 1.01 -21.19 10.71
CA THR A 74 1.23 -22.33 11.61
C THR A 74 0.03 -23.28 11.64
N ASP A 75 -1.16 -22.76 11.90
CA ASP A 75 -2.35 -23.57 12.11
C ASP A 75 -3.08 -23.88 10.81
N GLY A 76 -3.08 -22.93 9.88
CA GLY A 76 -3.77 -23.07 8.60
C GLY A 76 -2.96 -23.80 7.53
N LEU A 77 -1.66 -23.53 7.43
CA LEU A 77 -0.77 -24.12 6.42
C LEU A 77 0.22 -25.14 6.98
N HIS A 78 0.29 -25.31 8.29
CA HIS A 78 1.24 -26.20 8.99
C HIS A 78 2.70 -25.95 8.59
N ILE A 79 3.06 -24.65 8.40
CA ILE A 79 4.42 -24.23 8.10
C ILE A 79 5.12 -23.93 9.42
N ASP A 80 6.29 -24.52 9.64
CA ASP A 80 7.17 -24.14 10.74
C ASP A 80 7.80 -22.77 10.46
N VAL A 81 7.40 -21.76 11.21
CA VAL A 81 7.81 -20.37 11.04
C VAL A 81 8.69 -19.94 12.19
N LYS A 82 9.98 -19.71 11.91
CA LYS A 82 10.93 -19.19 12.89
C LYS A 82 10.96 -17.66 12.78
N VAL A 83 10.45 -16.98 13.82
CA VAL A 83 10.44 -15.52 13.92
C VAL A 83 10.91 -15.09 15.31
N ASP A 84 11.45 -13.89 15.42
CA ASP A 84 11.91 -13.34 16.71
C ASP A 84 10.72 -12.86 17.56
N ARG A 85 9.65 -12.35 16.91
CA ARG A 85 8.46 -11.82 17.61
C ARG A 85 7.20 -11.96 16.78
N VAL A 86 6.08 -12.27 17.43
CA VAL A 86 4.72 -12.11 16.89
C VAL A 86 4.13 -10.85 17.52
N PHE A 87 3.50 -9.98 16.73
CA PHE A 87 2.92 -8.73 17.21
C PHE A 87 1.43 -8.62 16.88
N GLU A 88 0.71 -7.89 17.70
CA GLU A 88 -0.68 -7.52 17.48
C GLU A 88 -0.80 -6.01 17.29
N GLY A 89 -1.80 -5.60 16.49
CA GLY A 89 -2.06 -4.19 16.27
C GLY A 89 -0.84 -3.47 15.67
N ASP A 90 -0.50 -2.33 16.26
CA ASP A 90 0.56 -1.45 15.78
C ASP A 90 1.84 -1.56 16.62
N ASP A 91 1.90 -2.53 17.55
CA ASP A 91 3.04 -2.71 18.46
C ASP A 91 4.18 -3.48 17.77
N PHE A 92 4.85 -2.83 16.85
CA PHE A 92 6.06 -3.36 16.22
C PHE A 92 7.05 -2.25 15.86
N GLU A 93 8.33 -2.61 15.82
CA GLU A 93 9.42 -1.81 15.30
C GLU A 93 10.14 -2.59 14.20
N ALA A 94 10.47 -1.91 13.11
CA ALA A 94 11.20 -2.50 11.99
C ALA A 94 11.96 -1.42 11.20
N ASP A 95 12.97 -1.84 10.45
CA ASP A 95 13.62 -0.98 9.45
C ASP A 95 12.83 -0.99 8.14
N TYR A 96 12.15 -2.12 7.85
CA TYR A 96 11.33 -2.34 6.65
C TYR A 96 10.08 -3.17 6.96
N VAL A 97 9.05 -2.94 6.17
CA VAL A 97 7.83 -3.77 6.18
C VAL A 97 7.74 -4.56 4.88
N ILE A 98 7.40 -5.84 4.97
CA ILE A 98 7.07 -6.68 3.82
C ILE A 98 5.57 -7.00 3.86
N SER A 99 4.85 -6.57 2.84
CA SER A 99 3.44 -6.89 2.66
C SER A 99 3.29 -8.00 1.63
N MET A 100 2.87 -9.18 2.06
CA MET A 100 2.76 -10.40 1.24
C MET A 100 1.31 -10.65 0.85
N GLY A 101 0.89 -10.13 -0.29
CA GLY A 101 -0.51 -10.24 -0.73
C GLY A 101 -0.80 -9.42 -1.97
N GLY A 102 -1.99 -8.87 -2.06
CA GLY A 102 -2.37 -7.87 -3.05
C GLY A 102 -2.36 -6.45 -2.47
N ASP A 103 -2.91 -5.49 -3.23
CA ASP A 103 -3.00 -4.10 -2.80
C ASP A 103 -3.77 -3.94 -1.49
N GLY A 104 -4.81 -4.75 -1.23
CA GLY A 104 -5.55 -4.73 0.04
C GLY A 104 -4.70 -5.10 1.27
N THR A 105 -3.79 -6.08 1.13
CA THR A 105 -2.84 -6.41 2.20
C THR A 105 -1.83 -5.28 2.41
N PHE A 106 -1.43 -4.63 1.33
CA PHE A 106 -0.57 -3.46 1.40
C PHE A 106 -1.24 -2.30 2.14
N LEU A 107 -2.51 -2.02 1.86
CA LEU A 107 -3.29 -0.99 2.58
C LEU A 107 -3.41 -1.31 4.08
N LYS A 108 -3.62 -2.59 4.45
CA LYS A 108 -3.59 -3.03 5.85
C LYS A 108 -2.23 -2.72 6.48
N ALA A 109 -1.13 -3.09 5.83
CA ALA A 109 0.21 -2.80 6.33
C ALA A 109 0.47 -1.30 6.45
N ALA A 110 0.10 -0.50 5.44
CA ALA A 110 0.26 0.95 5.44
C ALA A 110 -0.49 1.62 6.60
N SER A 111 -1.74 1.18 6.89
CA SER A 111 -2.52 1.70 8.01
C SER A 111 -1.87 1.39 9.37
N ARG A 112 -1.19 0.24 9.51
CA ARG A 112 -0.49 -0.18 10.73
C ARG A 112 0.87 0.50 10.90
N VAL A 113 1.54 0.78 9.79
CA VAL A 113 2.78 1.58 9.80
C VAL A 113 2.49 3.01 10.25
N GLY A 114 1.48 3.64 9.67
CA GLY A 114 1.02 4.97 10.07
C GLY A 114 2.17 5.98 10.22
N THR A 115 2.19 6.67 11.35
CA THR A 115 3.18 7.71 11.68
C THR A 115 4.63 7.21 11.81
N LYS A 116 4.85 5.89 11.91
CA LYS A 116 6.22 5.32 11.95
C LYS A 116 6.98 5.55 10.66
N CYS A 117 6.28 5.79 9.54
CA CYS A 117 6.87 6.05 8.22
C CYS A 117 7.90 5.00 7.77
N ILE A 118 7.74 3.74 8.20
CA ILE A 118 8.62 2.63 7.82
C ILE A 118 8.38 2.31 6.34
N PRO A 119 9.43 2.18 5.51
CA PRO A 119 9.28 1.81 4.11
C PRO A 119 8.66 0.42 3.92
N ILE A 120 7.69 0.31 3.01
CA ILE A 120 6.93 -0.92 2.76
C ILE A 120 7.29 -1.48 1.39
N MET A 121 7.65 -2.76 1.33
CA MET A 121 7.80 -3.53 0.10
C MET A 121 6.56 -4.38 -0.15
N GLY A 122 5.87 -4.17 -1.25
CA GLY A 122 4.70 -4.95 -1.65
C GLY A 122 5.08 -6.16 -2.49
N VAL A 123 4.92 -7.35 -1.93
CA VAL A 123 5.14 -8.63 -2.63
C VAL A 123 3.80 -9.17 -3.10
N ASN A 124 3.64 -9.25 -4.41
CA ASN A 124 2.45 -9.75 -5.03
C ASN A 124 2.38 -11.29 -4.93
N MET A 125 1.34 -11.77 -4.32
CA MET A 125 1.09 -13.21 -4.20
C MET A 125 0.06 -13.73 -5.24
N GLY A 126 -0.36 -12.89 -6.18
CA GLY A 126 -1.43 -13.21 -7.14
C GLY A 126 -1.32 -12.45 -8.45
N ARG A 127 -2.31 -11.62 -8.69
CA ARG A 127 -2.31 -10.72 -9.84
C ARG A 127 -1.49 -9.47 -9.50
N LEU A 128 -0.73 -8.97 -10.47
CA LEU A 128 0.04 -7.74 -10.33
C LEU A 128 -0.82 -6.61 -9.76
N GLY A 129 -0.34 -6.00 -8.66
CA GLY A 129 -0.92 -4.82 -8.03
C GLY A 129 -0.28 -3.52 -8.52
N PHE A 130 -0.84 -2.38 -8.15
CA PHE A 130 -0.16 -1.09 -8.28
C PHE A 130 0.79 -0.83 -7.10
N LEU A 131 0.43 -1.34 -5.93
CA LEU A 131 1.20 -1.22 -4.70
C LEU A 131 2.10 -2.44 -4.49
N ALA A 132 1.54 -3.65 -4.60
CA ALA A 132 2.26 -4.91 -4.53
C ALA A 132 2.76 -5.30 -5.94
N ASP A 133 3.95 -4.83 -6.30
CA ASP A 133 4.52 -4.97 -7.64
C ASP A 133 5.74 -5.90 -7.74
N VAL A 134 6.22 -6.44 -6.62
CA VAL A 134 7.27 -7.46 -6.62
C VAL A 134 6.66 -8.83 -6.86
N GLY A 135 6.91 -9.41 -8.03
CA GLY A 135 6.42 -10.75 -8.39
C GLY A 135 7.16 -11.89 -7.66
N PRO A 136 6.57 -13.11 -7.62
CA PRO A 136 7.19 -14.26 -6.93
C PRO A 136 8.58 -14.65 -7.43
N SER A 137 8.86 -14.46 -8.72
CA SER A 137 10.17 -14.71 -9.32
C SER A 137 11.23 -13.65 -8.99
N GLU A 138 10.81 -12.48 -8.50
CA GLU A 138 11.65 -11.32 -8.29
C GLU A 138 11.98 -11.06 -6.82
N ILE A 139 11.39 -11.86 -5.91
CA ILE A 139 11.48 -11.68 -4.46
C ILE A 139 12.93 -11.61 -3.97
N GLU A 140 13.75 -12.58 -4.36
CA GLU A 140 15.15 -12.65 -3.92
C GLU A 140 15.95 -11.45 -4.39
N HIS A 141 15.77 -11.02 -5.64
CA HIS A 141 16.43 -9.83 -6.18
C HIS A 141 15.97 -8.55 -5.46
N ALA A 142 14.69 -8.43 -5.14
CA ALA A 142 14.18 -7.29 -4.41
C ALA A 142 14.74 -7.21 -2.99
N LEU A 143 14.82 -8.35 -2.29
CA LEU A 143 15.43 -8.41 -0.97
C LEU A 143 16.94 -8.12 -1.02
N LEU A 144 17.67 -8.68 -2.00
CA LEU A 144 19.08 -8.36 -2.21
C LEU A 144 19.29 -6.86 -2.45
N ALA A 145 18.43 -6.23 -3.24
CA ALA A 145 18.48 -4.80 -3.48
C ALA A 145 18.27 -3.98 -2.20
N VAL A 146 17.37 -4.42 -1.30
CA VAL A 146 17.19 -3.78 0.02
C VAL A 146 18.47 -3.86 0.85
N TYR A 147 19.11 -5.03 0.94
CA TYR A 147 20.39 -5.18 1.66
C TYR A 147 21.52 -4.36 1.05
N ALA A 148 21.54 -4.21 -0.27
CA ALA A 148 22.54 -3.43 -1.00
C ALA A 148 22.24 -1.93 -1.04
N GLY A 149 21.09 -1.47 -0.53
CA GLY A 149 20.65 -0.07 -0.66
C GLY A 149 20.31 0.35 -2.10
N GLN A 150 20.05 -0.63 -2.99
CA GLN A 150 19.82 -0.41 -4.44
C GLN A 150 18.32 -0.37 -4.77
N TYR A 151 17.59 0.50 -4.12
CA TYR A 151 16.16 0.72 -4.31
C TYR A 151 15.82 2.20 -4.25
N LYS A 152 14.60 2.55 -4.62
CA LYS A 152 14.04 3.90 -4.45
C LYS A 152 12.94 3.86 -3.40
N ILE A 153 12.81 4.94 -2.65
CA ILE A 153 11.64 5.19 -1.83
C ILE A 153 10.77 6.18 -2.59
N GLU A 154 9.54 5.76 -2.90
CA GLU A 154 8.50 6.65 -3.39
C GLU A 154 7.62 7.06 -2.21
N GLU A 155 7.45 8.36 -2.02
CA GLU A 155 6.56 8.91 -1.00
C GLU A 155 5.21 9.19 -1.61
N HIS A 156 4.19 8.49 -1.11
CA HIS A 156 2.82 8.63 -1.56
C HIS A 156 2.01 9.43 -0.55
N VAL A 157 1.23 10.37 -1.06
CA VAL A 157 0.31 11.16 -0.24
C VAL A 157 -0.72 10.25 0.41
N ALA A 158 -0.94 10.43 1.69
CA ALA A 158 -2.09 9.88 2.41
C ALA A 158 -3.04 11.03 2.79
N ILE A 159 -4.31 10.70 2.97
CA ILE A 159 -5.33 11.62 3.46
C ILE A 159 -5.88 11.14 4.80
N MET A 160 -6.42 12.06 5.58
CA MET A 160 -7.05 11.73 6.85
C MET A 160 -8.45 12.34 6.92
N VAL A 161 -9.32 11.69 7.68
CA VAL A 161 -10.65 12.20 8.02
C VAL A 161 -10.76 12.48 9.51
N GLU A 162 -11.25 13.65 9.83
CA GLU A 162 -11.66 14.05 11.18
C GLU A 162 -13.17 14.19 11.22
N THR A 163 -13.78 13.72 12.30
CA THR A 163 -15.22 13.82 12.54
C THR A 163 -15.50 14.83 13.63
N GLN A 164 -16.53 15.65 13.45
CA GLN A 164 -17.04 16.57 14.45
C GLN A 164 -18.55 16.46 14.56
N GLY A 165 -19.09 16.36 15.75
CA GLY A 165 -20.53 16.27 16.01
C GLY A 165 -20.93 14.93 16.61
N VAL A 166 -21.94 14.28 16.04
CA VAL A 166 -22.64 13.14 16.67
C VAL A 166 -21.83 11.85 16.69
N SER A 167 -21.08 11.57 15.63
CA SER A 167 -20.31 10.33 15.51
C SER A 167 -18.80 10.58 15.52
N GLN A 168 -18.06 9.58 16.04
CA GLN A 168 -16.60 9.48 15.91
C GLN A 168 -16.25 8.17 15.23
N LEU A 169 -15.27 8.18 14.35
CA LEU A 169 -14.73 6.98 13.74
C LEU A 169 -13.83 6.27 14.76
N ALA A 170 -14.03 4.97 14.90
CA ALA A 170 -13.27 4.13 15.83
C ALA A 170 -11.98 3.59 15.21
N GLY A 171 -11.98 3.39 13.90
CA GLY A 171 -10.84 2.83 13.17
C GLY A 171 -9.78 3.86 12.80
N CYS A 172 -8.77 3.40 12.07
CA CYS A 172 -7.70 4.24 11.57
C CYS A 172 -8.26 5.31 10.61
N PRO A 173 -8.07 6.62 10.90
CA PRO A 173 -8.63 7.70 10.10
C PRO A 173 -7.84 7.99 8.81
N PHE A 174 -6.75 7.28 8.56
CA PHE A 174 -5.84 7.53 7.44
C PHE A 174 -6.09 6.59 6.28
N ALA A 175 -6.09 7.13 5.07
CA ALA A 175 -6.22 6.41 3.81
C ALA A 175 -5.05 6.71 2.87
N LEU A 176 -4.50 5.66 2.25
CA LEU A 176 -3.56 5.77 1.15
C LEU A 176 -4.30 5.91 -0.18
N ASN A 177 -5.45 5.23 -0.35
CA ASN A 177 -6.25 5.32 -1.57
C ASN A 177 -7.33 6.38 -1.48
N ASP A 178 -8.34 6.18 -0.64
CA ASP A 178 -9.51 7.04 -0.64
C ASP A 178 -10.31 7.01 0.67
N ILE A 179 -11.10 8.06 0.85
CA ILE A 179 -12.16 8.16 1.85
C ILE A 179 -13.46 8.37 1.09
N ALA A 180 -14.38 7.40 1.22
CA ALA A 180 -15.67 7.44 0.56
C ALA A 180 -16.80 7.65 1.57
N VAL A 181 -17.69 8.59 1.25
CA VAL A 181 -18.97 8.78 1.93
C VAL A 181 -20.03 8.14 1.08
N LEU A 182 -20.77 7.19 1.64
CA LEU A 182 -21.72 6.36 0.90
C LEU A 182 -23.08 6.33 1.60
N LYS A 183 -24.13 6.21 0.80
CA LYS A 183 -25.45 5.88 1.33
C LYS A 183 -25.41 4.51 2.00
N ARG A 184 -26.22 4.36 3.04
CA ARG A 184 -26.39 3.06 3.69
C ARG A 184 -27.49 2.23 3.05
N ASP A 185 -28.56 2.89 2.63
CA ASP A 185 -29.77 2.23 2.14
C ASP A 185 -29.87 2.28 0.61
N ASN A 186 -30.38 1.20 0.04
CA ASN A 186 -30.47 1.04 -1.42
C ASN A 186 -31.52 1.95 -2.08
N ALA A 187 -32.52 2.42 -1.32
CA ALA A 187 -33.72 3.06 -1.89
C ALA A 187 -33.63 4.58 -2.08
N SER A 188 -32.66 5.27 -1.50
CA SER A 188 -32.56 6.74 -1.59
C SER A 188 -31.13 7.23 -1.75
N MET A 189 -30.98 8.30 -2.51
CA MET A 189 -29.74 9.08 -2.55
C MET A 189 -29.53 9.84 -1.23
N ILE A 190 -28.31 10.26 -1.01
CA ILE A 190 -27.94 11.19 0.05
C ILE A 190 -27.58 12.54 -0.54
N THR A 191 -27.75 13.61 0.25
CA THR A 191 -27.28 14.94 -0.09
C THR A 191 -25.97 15.19 0.66
N ILE A 192 -24.88 15.44 -0.07
CA ILE A 192 -23.57 15.72 0.50
C ILE A 192 -23.21 17.17 0.20
N ARG A 193 -23.38 18.03 1.20
CA ARG A 193 -22.95 19.42 1.11
C ARG A 193 -21.42 19.47 1.23
N THR A 194 -20.78 19.93 0.17
CA THR A 194 -19.33 19.93 0.03
C THR A 194 -18.78 21.34 -0.03
N SER A 195 -17.75 21.62 0.75
CA SER A 195 -16.95 22.83 0.66
C SER A 195 -15.45 22.50 0.61
N ILE A 196 -14.68 23.35 -0.06
CA ILE A 196 -13.23 23.26 -0.21
C ILE A 196 -12.63 24.57 0.29
N ASN A 197 -11.72 24.47 1.26
CA ASN A 197 -11.06 25.66 1.89
C ASN A 197 -12.07 26.71 2.40
N GLY A 198 -13.24 26.23 2.87
CA GLY A 198 -14.32 27.08 3.36
C GLY A 198 -15.28 27.63 2.27
N GLU A 199 -14.94 27.51 1.01
CA GLU A 199 -15.81 27.88 -0.11
C GLU A 199 -16.79 26.74 -0.43
N HIS A 200 -18.09 27.08 -0.60
CA HIS A 200 -19.10 26.11 -1.01
C HIS A 200 -18.86 25.67 -2.45
N LEU A 201 -18.68 24.36 -2.66
CA LEU A 201 -18.55 23.79 -4.00
C LEU A 201 -19.90 23.43 -4.60
N VAL A 202 -20.61 22.50 -3.96
CA VAL A 202 -21.89 21.97 -4.46
C VAL A 202 -22.57 21.09 -3.41
N ASN A 203 -23.89 20.89 -3.54
CA ASN A 203 -24.61 19.84 -2.84
C ASN A 203 -24.78 18.65 -3.79
N TYR A 204 -23.96 17.61 -3.61
CA TYR A 204 -24.10 16.37 -4.38
C TYR A 204 -25.36 15.64 -3.94
N GLN A 205 -26.28 15.38 -4.88
CA GLN A 205 -27.33 14.37 -4.73
C GLN A 205 -26.85 13.11 -5.44
N ALA A 206 -26.42 12.10 -4.68
CA ALA A 206 -25.70 10.95 -5.21
C ALA A 206 -25.82 9.73 -4.28
N ASP A 207 -25.32 8.60 -4.72
CA ASP A 207 -25.13 7.42 -3.87
C ASP A 207 -23.93 7.59 -2.93
N GLY A 208 -23.03 8.51 -3.25
CA GLY A 208 -21.87 8.84 -2.43
C GLY A 208 -20.92 9.83 -3.09
N LEU A 209 -19.82 10.08 -2.38
CA LEU A 209 -18.69 10.90 -2.84
C LEU A 209 -17.39 10.26 -2.38
N ILE A 210 -16.44 10.13 -3.28
CA ILE A 210 -15.10 9.60 -3.02
C ILE A 210 -14.12 10.75 -3.08
N VAL A 211 -13.29 10.89 -2.03
CA VAL A 211 -12.12 11.76 -2.02
C VAL A 211 -10.90 10.86 -2.10
N SER A 212 -10.20 10.87 -3.24
CA SER A 212 -9.07 9.98 -3.50
C SER A 212 -7.75 10.72 -3.63
N THR A 213 -6.68 10.04 -3.22
CA THR A 213 -5.30 10.41 -3.52
C THR A 213 -4.97 10.03 -4.97
N PRO A 214 -3.81 10.45 -5.51
CA PRO A 214 -3.33 9.96 -6.79
C PRO A 214 -3.17 8.43 -6.81
N THR A 215 -2.72 7.83 -5.70
CA THR A 215 -2.62 6.36 -5.54
C THR A 215 -3.98 5.70 -5.68
N GLY A 216 -5.00 6.24 -5.01
CA GLY A 216 -6.38 5.76 -5.04
C GLY A 216 -7.12 6.04 -6.34
N SER A 217 -6.56 6.87 -7.24
CA SER A 217 -7.18 7.15 -8.54
C SER A 217 -7.38 5.90 -9.40
N THR A 218 -6.62 4.84 -9.16
CA THR A 218 -6.75 3.53 -9.82
C THR A 218 -7.57 2.52 -9.02
N ALA A 219 -8.18 2.94 -7.89
CA ALA A 219 -9.03 2.14 -7.01
C ALA A 219 -10.52 2.48 -7.22
N TYR A 220 -11.26 2.78 -6.16
CA TYR A 220 -12.71 3.02 -6.22
C TYR A 220 -13.08 4.25 -7.06
N SER A 221 -12.25 5.30 -7.04
CA SER A 221 -12.43 6.49 -7.88
C SER A 221 -12.49 6.13 -9.38
N LEU A 222 -11.63 5.21 -9.86
CA LEU A 222 -11.62 4.78 -11.26
C LEU A 222 -12.96 4.15 -11.68
N SER A 223 -13.55 3.32 -10.82
CA SER A 223 -14.85 2.67 -11.09
C SER A 223 -15.99 3.66 -11.21
N ASN A 224 -15.81 4.89 -10.71
CA ASN A 224 -16.79 5.97 -10.74
C ASN A 224 -16.43 7.08 -11.75
N GLY A 225 -15.59 6.75 -12.75
CA GLY A 225 -15.24 7.67 -13.83
C GLY A 225 -14.22 8.74 -13.44
N GLY A 226 -13.53 8.57 -12.31
CA GLY A 226 -12.38 9.41 -11.93
C GLY A 226 -11.21 9.23 -12.87
N PRO A 227 -10.38 10.28 -13.08
CA PRO A 227 -9.19 10.20 -13.93
C PRO A 227 -8.10 9.36 -13.29
N ILE A 228 -7.26 8.72 -14.10
CA ILE A 228 -6.00 8.12 -13.62
C ILE A 228 -5.01 9.26 -13.38
N ILE A 229 -4.49 9.32 -12.16
CA ILE A 229 -3.56 10.36 -11.72
C ILE A 229 -2.22 9.69 -11.39
N ALA A 230 -1.12 10.27 -11.88
CA ALA A 230 0.21 9.78 -11.56
C ALA A 230 0.48 9.87 -10.03
N PRO A 231 1.07 8.85 -9.39
CA PRO A 231 1.18 8.79 -7.94
C PRO A 231 1.89 9.97 -7.27
N GLN A 232 2.79 10.64 -7.99
CA GLN A 232 3.56 11.79 -7.49
C GLN A 232 2.87 13.15 -7.72
N ALA A 233 1.66 13.17 -8.30
CA ALA A 233 0.93 14.41 -8.50
C ALA A 233 0.44 14.96 -7.14
N GLY A 234 0.67 16.23 -6.88
CA GLY A 234 0.25 16.93 -5.66
C GLY A 234 -1.22 17.34 -5.70
N VAL A 235 -2.13 16.39 -5.87
CA VAL A 235 -3.57 16.65 -6.03
C VAL A 235 -4.43 15.62 -5.29
N LEU A 236 -5.70 15.97 -5.07
CA LEU A 236 -6.78 15.06 -4.66
C LEU A 236 -7.88 15.08 -5.73
N CYS A 237 -8.63 14.00 -5.82
CA CYS A 237 -9.76 13.91 -6.72
C CYS A 237 -11.06 13.64 -5.95
N LEU A 238 -12.08 14.43 -6.20
CA LEU A 238 -13.43 14.22 -5.69
C LEU A 238 -14.26 13.59 -6.81
N SER A 239 -14.70 12.35 -6.63
CA SER A 239 -15.47 11.57 -7.62
C SER A 239 -16.84 11.22 -7.05
N PRO A 240 -17.95 11.78 -7.57
CA PRO A 240 -19.29 11.43 -7.11
C PRO A 240 -19.64 10.00 -7.56
N VAL A 241 -20.40 9.29 -6.72
CA VAL A 241 -20.91 7.94 -6.99
C VAL A 241 -22.35 8.07 -7.48
N ALA A 242 -22.63 7.66 -8.71
CA ALA A 242 -23.95 7.71 -9.34
C ALA A 242 -24.70 9.03 -9.06
N PRO A 243 -24.16 10.20 -9.41
CA PRO A 243 -24.81 11.48 -9.15
C PRO A 243 -26.10 11.62 -9.98
N HIS A 244 -27.13 12.22 -9.37
CA HIS A 244 -28.39 12.53 -10.07
C HIS A 244 -28.20 13.62 -11.14
N SER A 245 -27.32 14.57 -10.87
CA SER A 245 -27.07 15.70 -11.78
C SER A 245 -26.16 15.28 -12.95
N LEU A 246 -26.63 15.49 -14.17
CA LEU A 246 -25.92 15.08 -15.38
C LEU A 246 -24.69 15.93 -15.72
N ASN A 247 -24.54 17.10 -15.15
CA ASN A 247 -23.42 18.01 -15.39
C ASN A 247 -22.30 17.93 -14.35
N VAL A 248 -22.49 17.15 -13.28
CA VAL A 248 -21.45 16.92 -12.29
C VAL A 248 -20.39 15.95 -12.85
N ARG A 249 -19.14 16.26 -12.62
CA ARG A 249 -17.98 15.45 -13.03
C ARG A 249 -16.98 15.36 -11.87
N PRO A 250 -16.10 14.35 -11.86
CA PRO A 250 -14.97 14.36 -10.94
C PRO A 250 -14.16 15.65 -11.07
N ILE A 251 -13.77 16.21 -9.93
CA ILE A 251 -12.95 17.43 -9.86
C ILE A 251 -11.63 17.13 -9.18
N VAL A 252 -10.54 17.69 -9.73
CA VAL A 252 -9.19 17.56 -9.18
C VAL A 252 -8.81 18.89 -8.52
N VAL A 253 -8.31 18.80 -7.28
CA VAL A 253 -7.91 19.95 -6.45
C VAL A 253 -6.50 19.75 -5.91
N PRO A 254 -5.79 20.79 -5.46
CA PRO A 254 -4.48 20.64 -4.81
C PRO A 254 -4.57 19.72 -3.57
N ASP A 255 -3.48 19.02 -3.24
CA ASP A 255 -3.46 18.05 -2.14
C ASP A 255 -3.47 18.68 -0.74
N ASP A 256 -3.21 19.99 -0.65
CA ASP A 256 -3.33 20.80 0.56
C ASP A 256 -4.76 21.32 0.81
N ALA A 257 -5.70 21.02 -0.11
CA ALA A 257 -7.10 21.39 0.04
C ALA A 257 -7.73 20.71 1.27
N VAL A 258 -8.53 21.48 2.00
CA VAL A 258 -9.35 20.99 3.11
C VAL A 258 -10.78 20.80 2.61
N VAL A 259 -11.22 19.54 2.49
CA VAL A 259 -12.54 19.17 2.03
C VAL A 259 -13.45 18.94 3.25
N ARG A 260 -14.55 19.70 3.35
CA ARG A 260 -15.53 19.52 4.42
C ARG A 260 -16.83 19.01 3.84
N LEU A 261 -17.38 17.96 4.47
CA LEU A 261 -18.60 17.27 4.04
C LEU A 261 -19.63 17.25 5.16
N CYS A 262 -20.87 17.66 4.86
CA CYS A 262 -22.02 17.47 5.73
C CYS A 262 -23.07 16.64 4.97
N VAL A 263 -23.58 15.59 5.59
CA VAL A 263 -24.44 14.61 4.93
C VAL A 263 -25.85 14.69 5.49
N GLU A 264 -26.83 14.74 4.59
CA GLU A 264 -28.25 14.60 4.88
C GLU A 264 -28.75 13.28 4.26
N SER A 265 -29.42 12.46 5.04
CA SER A 265 -29.93 11.14 4.64
C SER A 265 -31.30 10.87 5.24
N ARG A 266 -32.20 10.23 4.48
CA ARG A 266 -33.55 9.89 4.96
C ARG A 266 -33.57 9.10 6.26
N ASN A 267 -32.60 8.21 6.46
CA ASN A 267 -32.49 7.36 7.64
C ASN A 267 -31.54 7.92 8.69
N HIS A 268 -31.19 9.20 8.58
CA HIS A 268 -30.33 9.92 9.51
C HIS A 268 -28.98 9.24 9.76
N ASN A 269 -28.50 8.45 8.77
CA ASN A 269 -27.18 7.81 8.85
C ASN A 269 -26.61 7.50 7.46
N PHE A 270 -25.29 7.40 7.41
CA PHE A 270 -24.51 7.13 6.21
C PHE A 270 -23.26 6.27 6.57
N LEU A 271 -22.50 5.86 5.58
CA LEU A 271 -21.25 5.12 5.76
C LEU A 271 -20.06 6.01 5.40
N VAL A 272 -19.00 5.88 6.19
CA VAL A 272 -17.69 6.42 5.86
C VAL A 272 -16.74 5.23 5.69
N ALA A 273 -16.15 5.10 4.52
CA ALA A 273 -15.20 4.05 4.21
C ALA A 273 -13.79 4.67 4.05
N VAL A 274 -12.83 4.19 4.83
CA VAL A 274 -11.42 4.60 4.80
C VAL A 274 -10.60 3.44 4.26
N ASP A 275 -10.08 3.53 3.04
CA ASP A 275 -9.44 2.40 2.33
C ASP A 275 -10.27 1.12 2.39
N GLY A 276 -11.59 1.24 2.14
CA GLY A 276 -12.55 0.13 2.13
C GLY A 276 -13.04 -0.35 3.50
N ARG A 277 -12.54 0.19 4.61
CA ARG A 277 -13.04 -0.11 5.97
C ARG A 277 -14.20 0.82 6.29
N SER A 278 -15.41 0.29 6.30
CA SER A 278 -16.64 1.09 6.43
C SER A 278 -17.12 1.16 7.88
N GLU A 279 -17.44 2.36 8.31
CA GLU A 279 -18.08 2.65 9.59
C GLU A 279 -19.37 3.46 9.40
N LYS A 280 -20.33 3.25 10.30
CA LYS A 280 -21.58 3.97 10.31
C LYS A 280 -21.43 5.31 11.01
N CYS A 281 -21.89 6.39 10.35
CA CYS A 281 -21.98 7.72 10.92
C CYS A 281 -23.43 8.21 10.94
N ALA A 282 -23.77 8.98 11.96
CA ALA A 282 -25.07 9.64 12.06
C ALA A 282 -25.05 10.99 11.34
N GLU A 283 -26.21 11.37 10.80
CA GLU A 283 -26.46 12.72 10.34
C GLU A 283 -26.14 13.75 11.44
N GLY A 284 -25.71 14.96 11.06
CA GLY A 284 -25.19 15.96 12.02
C GLY A 284 -23.69 15.76 12.34
N THR A 285 -23.03 14.75 11.73
CA THR A 285 -21.59 14.60 11.77
C THR A 285 -20.96 15.32 10.57
N THR A 286 -20.07 16.25 10.85
CA THR A 286 -19.24 16.91 9.84
C THR A 286 -17.94 16.13 9.66
N LEU A 287 -17.60 15.84 8.42
CA LEU A 287 -16.32 15.21 8.05
C LEU A 287 -15.40 16.28 7.49
N THR A 288 -14.15 16.30 7.97
CA THR A 288 -13.09 17.13 7.41
C THR A 288 -11.99 16.21 6.88
N ILE A 289 -11.79 16.24 5.56
CA ILE A 289 -10.78 15.42 4.88
C ILE A 289 -9.65 16.35 4.43
N ARG A 290 -8.43 15.98 4.74
CA ARG A 290 -7.22 16.72 4.40
C ARG A 290 -6.01 15.80 4.25
N LYS A 291 -4.93 16.32 3.71
CA LYS A 291 -3.64 15.63 3.65
C LYS A 291 -3.19 15.18 5.03
N ALA A 292 -2.75 13.95 5.14
CA ALA A 292 -2.16 13.43 6.36
C ALA A 292 -0.80 14.09 6.66
N PRO A 293 -0.38 14.18 7.93
CA PRO A 293 0.88 14.81 8.31
C PRO A 293 2.13 13.99 7.95
N TYR A 294 1.95 12.82 7.33
CA TYR A 294 3.03 11.93 6.92
C TYR A 294 2.71 11.25 5.58
N PRO A 295 3.73 10.95 4.76
CA PRO A 295 3.57 10.13 3.56
C PRO A 295 3.66 8.65 3.89
N VAL A 296 3.12 7.80 3.00
CA VAL A 296 3.43 6.36 2.98
C VAL A 296 4.65 6.13 2.10
N LYS A 297 5.68 5.51 2.66
CA LYS A 297 6.93 5.21 1.96
C LYS A 297 6.86 3.83 1.31
N ILE A 298 7.00 3.78 -0.01
CA ILE A 298 6.95 2.54 -0.79
C ILE A 298 8.32 2.24 -1.37
N ILE A 299 8.82 1.03 -1.12
CA ILE A 299 10.07 0.56 -1.74
C ILE A 299 9.77 0.16 -3.18
N LYS A 300 10.46 0.78 -4.11
CA LYS A 300 10.40 0.46 -5.54
C LYS A 300 11.78 0.07 -6.06
N ARG A 301 11.80 -0.89 -6.98
CA ARG A 301 13.04 -1.25 -7.68
C ARG A 301 13.50 -0.08 -8.57
N ASN A 302 14.80 0.08 -8.75
CA ASN A 302 15.35 1.12 -9.64
C ASN A 302 14.86 0.98 -11.10
N THR A 303 14.46 -0.23 -11.51
CA THR A 303 13.91 -0.55 -12.83
C THR A 303 12.41 -0.34 -12.93
N HIS A 304 11.70 -0.08 -11.81
CA HIS A 304 10.25 0.12 -11.81
C HIS A 304 9.87 1.35 -12.64
N LYS A 305 8.83 1.20 -13.48
CA LYS A 305 8.27 2.26 -14.32
C LYS A 305 6.74 2.23 -14.19
N TYR A 306 6.15 3.24 -13.60
CA TYR A 306 4.70 3.34 -13.37
C TYR A 306 3.86 3.10 -14.63
N PHE A 307 4.21 3.73 -15.75
CA PHE A 307 3.45 3.55 -17.00
C PHE A 307 3.57 2.14 -17.61
N HIS A 308 4.61 1.40 -17.28
CA HIS A 308 4.70 -0.02 -17.65
C HIS A 308 3.68 -0.84 -16.85
N THR A 309 3.64 -0.66 -15.52
CA THR A 309 2.64 -1.30 -14.65
C THR A 309 1.21 -0.94 -15.06
N LEU A 310 0.97 0.33 -15.42
CA LEU A 310 -0.34 0.79 -15.91
C LEU A 310 -0.77 0.03 -17.17
N ARG A 311 0.11 -0.07 -18.17
CA ARG A 311 -0.20 -0.81 -19.41
C ARG A 311 -0.46 -2.29 -19.15
N GLU A 312 0.37 -2.95 -18.37
CA GLU A 312 0.22 -4.38 -18.09
C GLU A 312 -1.03 -4.68 -17.28
N LYS A 313 -1.30 -3.88 -16.25
CA LYS A 313 -2.42 -4.14 -15.34
C LYS A 313 -3.76 -3.77 -15.96
N MET A 314 -3.82 -2.67 -16.70
CA MET A 314 -5.05 -2.13 -17.27
C MET A 314 -5.24 -2.52 -18.74
N MET A 315 -4.30 -3.24 -19.35
CA MET A 315 -4.24 -3.44 -20.82
C MET A 315 -4.36 -2.12 -21.58
N TRP A 316 -3.75 -1.06 -21.04
CA TRP A 316 -3.88 0.31 -21.53
C TRP A 316 -3.35 0.43 -22.94
N GLY A 317 -4.23 0.77 -23.90
CA GLY A 317 -3.90 0.87 -25.32
C GLY A 317 -3.73 -0.47 -26.02
N ALA A 318 -4.05 -1.60 -25.40
CA ALA A 318 -4.11 -2.89 -26.07
C ALA A 318 -5.33 -2.92 -26.99
N ASP A 319 -5.08 -3.05 -28.29
CA ASP A 319 -6.13 -3.28 -29.28
C ASP A 319 -6.44 -4.79 -29.29
N THR A 320 -7.63 -5.17 -28.85
CA THR A 320 -8.12 -6.54 -28.81
C THR A 320 -8.83 -6.94 -30.11
N ARG A 321 -8.44 -6.38 -31.25
CA ARG A 321 -8.96 -6.83 -32.55
C ARG A 321 -8.39 -8.17 -32.96
#